data_48f55cbdd9882154681b0294464a6b92
#
_entry.id   48f55cbdd9882154681b0294464a6b92
#
_cell.length_a   1.000
_cell.length_b   1.000
_cell.length_c   1.000
_cell.angle_alpha   90.00
_cell.angle_beta   90.00
_cell.angle_gamma   90.00
#
_symmetry.space_group_name_H-M   'P 1'
#
loop_
_entity.id
_entity.type
_entity.pdbx_description
1 polymer ?
#
loop_
_entity_poly.entity_id
_entity_poly.type
_entity_poly.pdbx_seq_one_letter_code
_entity_poly.pdbx_strand_id
1 'polypeptide(L)'
;MFSSLVGVDFTCAPSRRKPVTVAHGLLQGATVRLQRLDALPGLPGFEALLTTPGPWLGAFDFPFGLPRAFVDELALGRSAAAVSDELHRRCADRMAFRTLVDAWGHRRPPGQRLVHRITDTALPGVRSTSPLQTRYVPVGFMYFEGLARLLAAGLHLPALHDGDSGRTAVEAYPGLVAHELIGRRSYKNSAAADRLIARKDLVDALEQGRWRGLRLKLTHAQHAALVDDASGDRLDAALCLLQAGWAATQPRLGQPARVDAVEGWITGT
;
A
#
# COMPACT_ATOMS: atom_id res chain seq x y z
N MET A 1 -12.50 16.29 -7.98
CA MET A 1 -11.98 16.14 -6.58
C MET A 1 -12.64 14.91 -6.00
N PHE A 2 -11.85 13.97 -5.44
CA PHE A 2 -12.39 12.73 -4.85
C PHE A 2 -12.94 13.02 -3.45
N SER A 3 -14.18 12.62 -3.20
CA SER A 3 -14.78 12.61 -1.85
C SER A 3 -14.85 11.21 -1.28
N SER A 4 -14.99 10.18 -2.12
CA SER A 4 -14.99 8.78 -1.72
C SER A 4 -13.57 8.23 -1.70
N LEU A 5 -13.19 7.59 -0.60
CA LEU A 5 -11.85 7.09 -0.34
C LEU A 5 -11.88 5.60 0.01
N VAL A 6 -10.83 4.89 -0.39
CA VAL A 6 -10.61 3.48 -0.04
C VAL A 6 -9.16 3.34 0.48
N GLY A 7 -8.99 2.69 1.62
CA GLY A 7 -7.67 2.28 2.14
C GLY A 7 -7.59 0.77 2.20
N VAL A 8 -6.51 0.18 1.69
CA VAL A 8 -6.39 -1.28 1.57
C VAL A 8 -5.09 -1.77 2.20
N ASP A 9 -5.22 -2.58 3.25
CA ASP A 9 -4.15 -3.46 3.72
C ASP A 9 -4.23 -4.76 2.93
N PHE A 10 -3.26 -4.94 2.03
CA PHE A 10 -3.28 -6.03 1.06
C PHE A 10 -2.45 -7.23 1.51
N THR A 11 -2.93 -8.42 1.19
CA THR A 11 -2.16 -9.66 1.27
C THR A 11 -2.26 -10.44 -0.05
N CYS A 12 -1.12 -10.99 -0.50
CA CYS A 12 -1.04 -11.76 -1.75
C CYS A 12 -1.71 -13.16 -1.68
N ALA A 13 -2.11 -13.60 -0.49
CA ALA A 13 -2.75 -14.89 -0.27
C ALA A 13 -3.86 -14.77 0.79
N PRO A 14 -4.94 -14.03 0.49
CA PRO A 14 -6.00 -13.79 1.45
C PRO A 14 -6.72 -15.08 1.84
N SER A 15 -7.14 -15.12 3.11
CA SER A 15 -7.89 -16.21 3.70
C SER A 15 -8.85 -15.66 4.77
N ARG A 16 -9.74 -16.50 5.31
CA ARG A 16 -10.59 -16.09 6.43
C ARG A 16 -9.79 -15.64 7.65
N ARG A 17 -8.60 -16.20 7.86
CA ARG A 17 -7.71 -15.88 8.99
C ARG A 17 -6.88 -14.61 8.73
N LYS A 18 -6.50 -14.36 7.50
CA LYS A 18 -5.77 -13.17 7.07
C LYS A 18 -6.39 -12.64 5.78
N PRO A 19 -7.48 -11.86 5.89
CA PRO A 19 -8.16 -11.28 4.73
C PRO A 19 -7.38 -10.08 4.17
N VAL A 20 -7.72 -9.64 2.97
CA VAL A 20 -7.47 -8.24 2.58
C VAL A 20 -8.41 -7.38 3.38
N THR A 21 -7.88 -6.40 4.11
CA THR A 21 -8.68 -5.49 4.94
C THR A 21 -8.88 -4.16 4.22
N VAL A 22 -10.12 -3.71 4.18
CA VAL A 22 -10.51 -2.51 3.44
C VAL A 22 -11.20 -1.52 4.35
N ALA A 23 -10.72 -0.29 4.37
CA ALA A 23 -11.37 0.85 5.02
C ALA A 23 -12.01 1.74 3.95
N HIS A 24 -13.31 1.99 4.07
CA HIS A 24 -14.05 2.93 3.23
C HIS A 24 -14.33 4.22 3.99
N GLY A 25 -14.16 5.35 3.34
CA GLY A 25 -14.37 6.65 3.97
C GLY A 25 -14.74 7.77 3.03
N LEU A 26 -15.06 8.90 3.63
CA LEU A 26 -15.38 10.14 2.93
C LEU A 26 -14.46 11.26 3.38
N LEU A 27 -13.96 12.04 2.43
CA LEU A 27 -13.20 13.26 2.68
C LEU A 27 -14.14 14.47 2.74
N GLN A 28 -14.09 15.20 3.83
CA GLN A 28 -14.85 16.44 4.07
C GLN A 28 -13.90 17.49 4.65
N GLY A 29 -13.42 18.41 3.80
CA GLY A 29 -12.36 19.34 4.19
C GLY A 29 -11.09 18.60 4.66
N ALA A 30 -10.62 18.89 5.86
CA ALA A 30 -9.48 18.21 6.49
C ALA A 30 -9.88 16.98 7.33
N THR A 31 -11.07 16.42 7.13
CA THR A 31 -11.56 15.25 7.90
C THR A 31 -11.86 14.09 6.97
N VAL A 32 -11.23 12.97 7.27
CA VAL A 32 -11.56 11.65 6.70
C VAL A 32 -12.48 10.95 7.68
N ARG A 33 -13.73 10.70 7.27
CA ARG A 33 -14.70 9.94 8.07
C ARG A 33 -14.67 8.49 7.65
N LEU A 34 -14.29 7.60 8.55
CA LEU A 34 -14.42 6.16 8.34
C LEU A 34 -15.92 5.78 8.27
N GLN A 35 -16.32 5.09 7.20
CA GLN A 35 -17.69 4.62 7.01
C GLN A 35 -17.83 3.17 7.42
N ARG A 36 -16.97 2.29 6.92
CA ARG A 36 -16.98 0.86 7.24
C ARG A 36 -15.61 0.23 7.06
N LEU A 37 -15.44 -0.93 7.65
CA LEU A 37 -14.30 -1.84 7.47
C LEU A 37 -14.81 -3.15 6.90
N ASP A 38 -14.20 -3.60 5.82
CA ASP A 38 -14.51 -4.89 5.20
C ASP A 38 -13.32 -5.83 5.32
N ALA A 39 -13.59 -7.14 5.38
CA ALA A 39 -12.59 -8.20 5.36
C ALA A 39 -12.88 -9.12 4.17
N LEU A 40 -11.97 -9.16 3.20
CA LEU A 40 -12.12 -9.92 1.96
C LEU A 40 -11.26 -11.19 2.05
N PRO A 41 -11.88 -12.37 2.23
CA PRO A 41 -11.14 -13.60 2.50
C PRO A 41 -10.53 -14.25 1.25
N GLY A 42 -10.67 -13.62 0.08
CA GLY A 42 -10.15 -14.14 -1.18
C GLY A 42 -9.93 -13.05 -2.22
N LEU A 43 -9.06 -13.31 -3.18
CA LEU A 43 -8.78 -12.39 -4.29
C LEU A 43 -10.01 -12.00 -5.13
N PRO A 44 -11.01 -12.89 -5.37
CA PRO A 44 -12.25 -12.47 -6.07
C PRO A 44 -12.98 -11.31 -5.38
N GLY A 45 -12.97 -11.26 -4.03
CA GLY A 45 -13.53 -10.14 -3.29
C GLY A 45 -12.74 -8.85 -3.50
N PHE A 46 -11.42 -8.94 -3.57
CA PHE A 46 -10.58 -7.81 -3.91
C PHE A 46 -10.80 -7.33 -5.35
N GLU A 47 -10.89 -8.24 -6.31
CA GLU A 47 -11.20 -7.92 -7.71
C GLU A 47 -12.56 -7.24 -7.84
N ALA A 48 -13.59 -7.71 -7.12
CA ALA A 48 -14.90 -7.06 -7.06
C ALA A 48 -14.83 -5.63 -6.49
N LEU A 49 -14.00 -5.39 -5.47
CA LEU A 49 -13.74 -4.05 -4.96
C LEU A 49 -13.21 -3.12 -6.06
N LEU A 50 -12.23 -3.58 -6.84
CA LEU A 50 -11.59 -2.79 -7.90
C LEU A 50 -12.54 -2.41 -9.02
N THR A 51 -13.62 -3.17 -9.24
CA THR A 51 -14.65 -2.89 -10.26
C THR A 51 -15.81 -2.03 -9.73
N THR A 52 -15.78 -1.65 -8.45
CA THR A 52 -16.80 -0.75 -7.87
C THR A 52 -16.84 0.58 -8.66
N PRO A 53 -18.02 1.05 -9.08
CA PRO A 53 -18.13 2.31 -9.81
C PRO A 53 -17.53 3.50 -9.06
N GLY A 54 -16.83 4.37 -9.80
CA GLY A 54 -16.26 5.63 -9.28
C GLY A 54 -17.30 6.75 -9.13
N PRO A 55 -16.88 7.96 -8.67
CA PRO A 55 -15.48 8.32 -8.44
C PRO A 55 -14.96 7.97 -7.04
N TRP A 56 -13.82 7.32 -6.96
CA TRP A 56 -13.08 7.07 -5.71
C TRP A 56 -11.55 7.13 -5.89
N LEU A 57 -10.84 7.47 -4.80
CA LEU A 57 -9.39 7.36 -4.70
C LEU A 57 -9.03 6.28 -3.69
N GLY A 58 -8.28 5.28 -4.11
CA GLY A 58 -7.79 4.20 -3.26
C GLY A 58 -6.30 4.32 -2.98
N ALA A 59 -5.89 4.02 -1.74
CA ALA A 59 -4.50 3.88 -1.35
C ALA A 59 -4.24 2.45 -0.88
N PHE A 60 -3.24 1.78 -1.47
CA PHE A 60 -3.02 0.35 -1.34
C PHE A 60 -1.64 0.07 -0.75
N ASP A 61 -1.56 -0.70 0.33
CA ASP A 61 -0.32 -1.09 1.01
C ASP A 61 0.39 -2.22 0.26
N PHE A 62 0.89 -1.92 -0.91
CA PHE A 62 1.85 -2.75 -1.64
C PHE A 62 2.54 -1.94 -2.74
N PRO A 63 3.74 -2.36 -3.19
CA PRO A 63 4.49 -1.65 -4.21
C PRO A 63 3.79 -1.64 -5.57
N PHE A 64 3.82 -0.50 -6.26
CA PHE A 64 3.33 -0.36 -7.63
C PHE A 64 4.45 -0.47 -8.68
N GLY A 65 5.68 -0.64 -8.23
CA GLY A 65 6.83 -0.77 -9.11
C GLY A 65 7.97 -1.56 -8.51
N LEU A 66 8.98 -1.82 -9.33
CA LEU A 66 10.20 -2.56 -9.00
C LEU A 66 11.43 -1.67 -9.13
N PRO A 67 12.52 -1.97 -8.41
CA PRO A 67 13.77 -1.23 -8.57
C PRO A 67 14.26 -1.23 -10.01
N ARG A 68 14.63 -0.06 -10.53
CA ARG A 68 15.09 0.15 -11.91
C ARG A 68 16.21 -0.82 -12.29
N ALA A 69 17.20 -1.03 -11.42
CA ALA A 69 18.29 -1.95 -11.67
C ALA A 69 17.83 -3.39 -11.96
N PHE A 70 16.82 -3.88 -11.25
CA PHE A 70 16.25 -5.21 -11.50
C PHE A 70 15.54 -5.28 -12.86
N VAL A 71 14.77 -4.24 -13.18
CA VAL A 71 13.99 -4.19 -14.43
C VAL A 71 14.88 -4.05 -15.64
N ASP A 72 15.89 -3.18 -15.59
CA ASP A 72 16.80 -2.92 -16.72
C ASP A 72 17.71 -4.12 -16.98
N GLU A 73 18.32 -4.71 -15.94
CA GLU A 73 19.20 -5.88 -16.11
C GLU A 73 18.48 -7.11 -16.64
N LEU A 74 17.18 -7.25 -16.36
CA LEU A 74 16.36 -8.35 -16.86
C LEU A 74 15.57 -7.99 -18.13
N ALA A 75 15.70 -6.77 -18.62
CA ALA A 75 14.97 -6.25 -19.78
C ALA A 75 13.44 -6.50 -19.69
N LEU A 76 12.83 -6.16 -18.53
CA LEU A 76 11.42 -6.45 -18.27
C LEU A 76 10.46 -5.45 -18.91
N GLY A 77 10.92 -4.26 -19.28
CA GLY A 77 10.06 -3.24 -19.88
C GLY A 77 10.40 -1.81 -19.45
N ARG A 78 9.63 -0.84 -19.93
CA ARG A 78 9.86 0.59 -19.68
C ARG A 78 8.71 1.29 -18.97
N SER A 79 7.66 0.57 -18.64
CA SER A 79 6.50 1.06 -17.85
C SER A 79 6.06 -0.02 -16.88
N ALA A 80 5.33 0.37 -15.83
CA ALA A 80 4.80 -0.56 -14.83
C ALA A 80 3.94 -1.67 -15.46
N ALA A 81 3.09 -1.31 -16.44
CA ALA A 81 2.26 -2.28 -17.16
C ALA A 81 3.11 -3.27 -17.96
N ALA A 82 4.07 -2.79 -18.77
CA ALA A 82 4.95 -3.67 -19.55
C ALA A 82 5.79 -4.60 -18.67
N VAL A 83 6.27 -4.11 -17.52
CA VAL A 83 6.99 -4.93 -16.54
C VAL A 83 6.11 -6.01 -15.95
N SER A 84 4.87 -5.66 -15.57
CA SER A 84 3.90 -6.61 -15.04
C SER A 84 3.57 -7.71 -16.06
N ASP A 85 3.28 -7.33 -17.31
CA ASP A 85 2.96 -8.27 -18.39
C ASP A 85 4.12 -9.23 -18.67
N GLU A 86 5.33 -8.71 -18.75
CA GLU A 86 6.54 -9.51 -19.02
C GLU A 86 6.85 -10.47 -17.86
N LEU A 87 6.65 -10.02 -16.61
CA LEU A 87 6.80 -10.91 -15.45
C LEU A 87 5.78 -12.05 -15.47
N HIS A 88 4.50 -11.77 -15.77
CA HIS A 88 3.47 -12.82 -15.85
C HIS A 88 3.66 -13.75 -17.06
N ARG A 89 4.30 -13.28 -18.12
CA ARG A 89 4.71 -14.13 -19.24
C ARG A 89 5.87 -15.06 -18.86
N ARG A 90 6.83 -14.60 -18.03
CA ARG A 90 8.00 -15.41 -17.59
C ARG A 90 7.71 -16.31 -16.40
N CYS A 91 6.82 -15.87 -15.52
CA CYS A 91 6.56 -16.49 -14.24
C CYS A 91 5.11 -16.93 -14.17
N ALA A 92 4.89 -18.26 -14.17
CA ALA A 92 3.54 -18.84 -14.10
C ALA A 92 2.84 -18.50 -12.78
N ASP A 93 3.59 -18.25 -11.72
CA ASP A 93 3.09 -17.92 -10.39
C ASP A 93 4.14 -17.14 -9.57
N ARG A 94 3.75 -16.71 -8.37
CA ARG A 94 4.63 -16.00 -7.44
C ARG A 94 5.85 -16.78 -6.99
N MET A 95 5.82 -18.14 -7.06
CA MET A 95 7.00 -18.96 -6.73
C MET A 95 8.03 -18.91 -7.84
N ALA A 96 7.59 -18.94 -9.11
CA ALA A 96 8.45 -18.69 -10.27
C ALA A 96 9.06 -17.27 -10.22
N PHE A 97 8.25 -16.27 -9.82
CA PHE A 97 8.76 -14.90 -9.57
C PHE A 97 9.84 -14.88 -8.48
N ARG A 98 9.65 -15.58 -7.35
CA ARG A 98 10.70 -15.74 -6.33
C ARG A 98 11.97 -16.33 -6.91
N THR A 99 11.87 -17.39 -7.70
CA THR A 99 13.02 -18.03 -8.34
C THR A 99 13.78 -17.06 -9.23
N LEU A 100 13.07 -16.21 -9.98
CA LEU A 100 13.67 -15.16 -10.82
C LEU A 100 14.41 -14.12 -9.96
N VAL A 101 13.79 -13.64 -8.89
CA VAL A 101 14.39 -12.67 -7.94
C VAL A 101 15.62 -13.27 -7.25
N ASP A 102 15.53 -14.51 -6.79
CA ASP A 102 16.65 -15.22 -6.14
C ASP A 102 17.82 -15.39 -7.13
N ALA A 103 17.55 -15.82 -8.36
CA ALA A 103 18.58 -15.99 -9.40
C ALA A 103 19.29 -14.66 -9.74
N TRP A 104 18.54 -13.56 -9.80
CA TRP A 104 19.11 -12.23 -10.00
C TRP A 104 19.96 -11.81 -8.77
N GLY A 105 19.42 -12.00 -7.56
CA GLY A 105 20.08 -11.62 -6.32
C GLY A 105 21.37 -12.40 -6.04
N HIS A 106 21.44 -13.68 -6.42
CA HIS A 106 22.65 -14.51 -6.22
C HIS A 106 23.86 -14.04 -7.04
N ARG A 107 23.64 -13.29 -8.13
CA ARG A 107 24.72 -12.69 -8.93
C ARG A 107 25.27 -11.40 -8.34
N ARG A 108 24.69 -10.91 -7.23
CA ARG A 108 25.07 -9.64 -6.60
C ARG A 108 25.84 -9.87 -5.29
N PRO A 109 26.69 -8.94 -4.89
CA PRO A 109 27.41 -9.03 -3.62
C PRO A 109 26.46 -9.21 -2.43
N PRO A 110 26.91 -9.85 -1.34
CA PRO A 110 26.17 -9.90 -0.08
C PRO A 110 25.73 -8.49 0.37
N GLY A 111 24.49 -8.36 0.83
CA GLY A 111 23.88 -7.06 1.21
C GLY A 111 23.29 -6.25 0.06
N GLN A 112 23.54 -6.60 -1.21
CA GLN A 112 22.99 -5.92 -2.38
C GLN A 112 21.91 -6.72 -3.12
N ARG A 113 21.39 -7.79 -2.51
CA ARG A 113 20.37 -8.67 -3.12
C ARG A 113 18.98 -8.07 -3.13
N LEU A 114 18.67 -7.19 -2.17
CA LEU A 114 17.39 -6.52 -2.03
C LEU A 114 17.60 -5.02 -2.26
N VAL A 115 17.64 -4.62 -3.52
CA VAL A 115 17.74 -3.21 -3.91
C VAL A 115 16.43 -2.50 -3.60
N HIS A 116 16.50 -1.28 -3.12
CA HIS A 116 15.36 -0.42 -2.87
C HIS A 116 15.10 0.48 -4.08
N ARG A 117 13.84 0.88 -4.26
CA ARG A 117 13.46 1.98 -5.14
C ARG A 117 13.84 3.33 -4.49
N ILE A 118 13.86 4.38 -5.27
CA ILE A 118 14.11 5.74 -4.74
C ILE A 118 13.11 6.09 -3.65
N THR A 119 11.82 5.80 -3.87
CA THR A 119 10.74 6.10 -2.93
C THR A 119 10.86 5.33 -1.60
N ASP A 120 11.42 4.12 -1.62
CA ASP A 120 11.57 3.27 -0.41
C ASP A 120 12.49 3.89 0.65
N THR A 121 13.31 4.85 0.26
CA THR A 121 14.32 5.52 1.09
C THR A 121 14.26 7.04 1.01
N ALA A 122 13.16 7.60 0.46
CA ALA A 122 13.05 9.03 0.19
C ALA A 122 12.99 9.89 1.45
N LEU A 123 12.50 9.34 2.57
CA LEU A 123 12.42 10.07 3.83
C LEU A 123 13.48 9.60 4.84
N PRO A 124 14.22 10.53 5.48
CA PRO A 124 15.16 10.19 6.53
C PRO A 124 14.50 9.41 7.68
N GLY A 125 15.10 8.28 8.06
CA GLY A 125 14.61 7.45 9.18
C GLY A 125 13.46 6.52 8.84
N VAL A 126 12.86 6.62 7.64
CA VAL A 126 11.81 5.73 7.12
C VAL A 126 12.38 4.93 5.95
N ARG A 127 12.23 3.61 6.02
CA ARG A 127 12.64 2.71 4.95
C ARG A 127 11.60 1.63 4.77
N SER A 128 10.95 1.62 3.62
CA SER A 128 10.02 0.55 3.28
C SER A 128 10.76 -0.73 2.87
N THR A 129 10.08 -1.86 2.94
CA THR A 129 10.65 -3.13 2.51
C THR A 129 10.81 -3.13 0.98
N SER A 130 11.97 -3.58 0.49
CA SER A 130 12.20 -3.70 -0.95
C SER A 130 11.14 -4.57 -1.64
N PRO A 131 10.63 -4.14 -2.81
CA PRO A 131 9.73 -4.97 -3.63
C PRO A 131 10.33 -6.30 -4.11
N LEU A 132 11.63 -6.51 -3.94
CA LEU A 132 12.29 -7.78 -4.22
C LEU A 132 12.27 -8.73 -3.01
N GLN A 133 11.71 -8.32 -1.86
CA GLN A 133 11.55 -9.20 -0.71
C GLN A 133 10.39 -10.18 -0.93
N THR A 134 10.74 -11.48 -1.10
CA THR A 134 9.77 -12.57 -1.33
C THR A 134 9.68 -13.56 -0.17
N ARG A 135 10.39 -13.30 0.95
CA ARG A 135 10.45 -14.14 2.15
C ARG A 135 10.07 -13.31 3.37
N TYR A 136 9.66 -13.94 4.46
CA TYR A 136 9.26 -13.33 5.74
C TYR A 136 8.12 -12.31 5.62
N VAL A 137 8.38 -11.13 5.10
CA VAL A 137 7.37 -10.14 4.70
C VAL A 137 7.38 -10.10 3.17
N PRO A 138 6.49 -10.84 2.48
CA PRO A 138 6.62 -11.12 1.06
C PRO A 138 6.06 -9.98 0.18
N VAL A 139 6.60 -8.78 0.35
CA VAL A 139 6.18 -7.55 -0.37
C VAL A 139 6.29 -7.74 -1.90
N GLY A 140 7.28 -8.50 -2.36
CA GLY A 140 7.40 -8.83 -3.78
C GLY A 140 6.24 -9.70 -4.30
N PHE A 141 5.68 -10.57 -3.46
CA PHE A 141 4.47 -11.31 -3.84
C PHE A 141 3.23 -10.41 -3.85
N MET A 142 3.19 -9.41 -2.96
CA MET A 142 2.12 -8.42 -2.96
C MET A 142 2.17 -7.57 -4.23
N TYR A 143 3.36 -7.16 -4.68
CA TYR A 143 3.57 -6.51 -5.98
C TYR A 143 3.05 -7.40 -7.13
N PHE A 144 3.53 -8.66 -7.20
CA PHE A 144 3.22 -9.58 -8.30
C PHE A 144 1.71 -9.83 -8.43
N GLU A 145 1.02 -10.06 -7.32
CA GLU A 145 -0.42 -10.33 -7.30
C GLU A 145 -1.27 -9.05 -7.38
N GLY A 146 -0.84 -7.98 -6.71
CA GLY A 146 -1.64 -6.76 -6.55
C GLY A 146 -1.65 -5.89 -7.80
N LEU A 147 -0.46 -5.55 -8.34
CA LEU A 147 -0.37 -4.63 -9.49
C LEU A 147 -1.10 -5.18 -10.72
N ALA A 148 -0.92 -6.46 -11.05
CA ALA A 148 -1.60 -7.07 -12.19
C ALA A 148 -3.13 -6.93 -12.09
N ARG A 149 -3.70 -7.01 -10.88
CA ARG A 149 -5.15 -6.84 -10.66
C ARG A 149 -5.60 -5.39 -10.81
N LEU A 150 -4.81 -4.42 -10.34
CA LEU A 150 -5.12 -3.01 -10.55
C LEU A 150 -5.15 -2.67 -12.05
N LEU A 151 -4.15 -3.16 -12.80
CA LEU A 151 -4.04 -2.97 -14.25
C LEU A 151 -5.20 -3.66 -14.99
N ALA A 152 -5.49 -4.93 -14.66
CA ALA A 152 -6.59 -5.70 -15.27
C ALA A 152 -7.97 -5.07 -15.01
N ALA A 153 -8.15 -4.43 -13.84
CA ALA A 153 -9.37 -3.69 -13.52
C ALA A 153 -9.44 -2.32 -14.20
N GLY A 154 -8.40 -1.90 -14.93
CA GLY A 154 -8.35 -0.64 -15.65
C GLY A 154 -8.29 0.60 -14.76
N LEU A 155 -7.70 0.52 -13.58
CA LEU A 155 -7.55 1.66 -12.69
C LEU A 155 -6.53 2.66 -13.24
N HIS A 156 -6.77 3.95 -13.01
CA HIS A 156 -5.75 4.97 -13.23
C HIS A 156 -4.70 4.92 -12.11
N LEU A 157 -3.44 4.70 -12.49
CA LEU A 157 -2.29 4.72 -11.58
C LEU A 157 -1.42 5.93 -11.97
N PRO A 158 -1.47 7.05 -11.24
CA PRO A 158 -0.79 8.28 -11.61
C PRO A 158 0.69 8.08 -11.92
N ALA A 159 1.15 8.58 -13.07
CA ALA A 159 2.48 8.43 -13.65
C ALA A 159 2.88 6.99 -14.07
N LEU A 160 2.07 5.96 -13.82
CA LEU A 160 2.39 4.56 -14.12
C LEU A 160 1.48 3.95 -15.19
N HIS A 161 0.18 4.26 -15.18
CA HIS A 161 -0.79 3.70 -16.10
C HIS A 161 -2.00 4.62 -16.28
N ASP A 162 -2.32 4.97 -17.53
CA ASP A 162 -3.52 5.71 -17.87
C ASP A 162 -4.71 4.76 -17.95
N GLY A 163 -5.58 4.85 -16.96
CA GLY A 163 -6.82 4.06 -16.84
C GLY A 163 -8.00 4.96 -16.57
N ASP A 164 -9.05 4.39 -15.96
CA ASP A 164 -10.25 5.12 -15.58
C ASP A 164 -9.96 6.13 -14.47
N SER A 165 -9.89 7.41 -14.81
CA SER A 165 -9.62 8.50 -13.85
C SER A 165 -10.68 8.64 -12.75
N GLY A 166 -11.87 8.08 -12.93
CA GLY A 166 -12.90 7.95 -11.89
C GLY A 166 -12.54 6.91 -10.83
N ARG A 167 -11.62 5.99 -11.12
CA ARG A 167 -11.12 4.95 -10.22
C ARG A 167 -9.60 5.02 -10.15
N THR A 168 -9.09 5.85 -9.25
CA THR A 168 -7.65 6.12 -9.15
C THR A 168 -7.05 5.38 -7.95
N ALA A 169 -5.87 4.78 -8.15
CA ALA A 169 -5.11 4.10 -7.11
C ALA A 169 -3.74 4.73 -6.92
N VAL A 170 -3.32 4.88 -5.67
CA VAL A 170 -1.98 5.31 -5.27
C VAL A 170 -1.35 4.29 -4.33
N GLU A 171 -0.04 4.19 -4.37
CA GLU A 171 0.72 3.33 -3.45
C GLU A 171 0.74 3.97 -2.06
N ALA A 172 0.38 3.19 -1.03
CA ALA A 172 0.45 3.58 0.36
C ALA A 172 1.55 2.82 1.11
N TYR A 173 1.93 3.36 2.24
CA TYR A 173 2.79 2.71 3.22
C TYR A 173 2.35 3.10 4.63
N PRO A 174 1.49 2.30 5.29
CA PRO A 174 1.01 2.56 6.66
C PRO A 174 2.13 2.80 7.66
N GLY A 175 3.26 2.10 7.47
CA GLY A 175 4.46 2.26 8.29
C GLY A 175 5.03 3.68 8.28
N LEU A 176 4.85 4.45 7.21
CA LEU A 176 5.22 5.87 7.15
C LEU A 176 4.41 6.68 8.16
N VAL A 177 3.08 6.57 8.09
CA VAL A 177 2.15 7.31 8.97
C VAL A 177 2.40 6.95 10.43
N ALA A 178 2.54 5.65 10.72
CA ALA A 178 2.83 5.16 12.06
C ALA A 178 4.17 5.70 12.58
N HIS A 179 5.22 5.67 11.74
CA HIS A 179 6.53 6.19 12.13
C HIS A 179 6.51 7.71 12.45
N GLU A 180 5.81 8.49 11.64
CA GLU A 180 5.68 9.95 11.86
C GLU A 180 4.93 10.26 13.17
N LEU A 181 4.00 9.40 13.61
CA LEU A 181 3.16 9.64 14.80
C LEU A 181 3.70 9.03 16.09
N ILE A 182 4.20 7.81 16.03
CA ILE A 182 4.63 7.04 17.22
C ILE A 182 6.08 6.56 17.16
N GLY A 183 6.85 7.00 16.15
CA GLY A 183 8.24 6.63 15.98
C GLY A 183 8.41 5.14 15.67
N ARG A 184 9.44 4.51 16.24
CA ARG A 184 9.79 3.09 15.97
C ARG A 184 9.00 2.09 16.82
N ARG A 185 7.96 2.52 17.53
CA ARG A 185 7.13 1.61 18.34
C ARG A 185 6.35 0.68 17.42
N SER A 186 6.44 -0.61 17.69
CA SER A 186 5.62 -1.58 17.00
C SER A 186 4.20 -1.60 17.58
N TYR A 187 3.17 -1.73 16.73
CA TYR A 187 1.76 -1.73 17.12
C TYR A 187 0.99 -2.96 16.67
N LYS A 188 1.57 -3.81 15.82
CA LYS A 188 0.88 -4.96 15.19
C LYS A 188 1.49 -6.32 15.54
N ASN A 189 0.75 -7.38 15.15
CA ASN A 189 1.13 -8.80 15.29
C ASN A 189 1.29 -9.27 16.75
N SER A 190 0.68 -8.60 17.72
CA SER A 190 0.70 -9.03 19.12
C SER A 190 -0.42 -8.39 19.93
N ALA A 191 -0.97 -9.16 20.88
CA ALA A 191 -1.91 -8.68 21.91
C ALA A 191 -1.22 -8.11 23.16
N ALA A 192 0.12 -8.05 23.20
CA ALA A 192 0.89 -7.50 24.33
C ALA A 192 0.49 -6.06 24.64
N ALA A 193 0.58 -5.67 25.91
CA ALA A 193 0.10 -4.38 26.40
C ALA A 193 0.81 -3.19 25.74
N ASP A 194 2.12 -3.29 25.46
CA ASP A 194 2.89 -2.27 24.76
C ASP A 194 2.36 -2.02 23.34
N ARG A 195 1.94 -3.09 22.64
CA ARG A 195 1.33 -3.01 21.30
C ARG A 195 -0.07 -2.40 21.34
N LEU A 196 -0.87 -2.79 22.33
CA LEU A 196 -2.19 -2.21 22.56
C LEU A 196 -2.08 -0.70 22.83
N ILE A 197 -1.14 -0.29 23.70
CA ILE A 197 -0.90 1.14 23.99
C ILE A 197 -0.47 1.86 22.72
N ALA A 198 0.45 1.28 21.92
CA ALA A 198 0.89 1.88 20.66
C ALA A 198 -0.28 2.06 19.67
N ARG A 199 -1.21 1.09 19.56
CA ARG A 199 -2.42 1.24 18.74
C ARG A 199 -3.33 2.36 19.25
N LYS A 200 -3.55 2.46 20.59
CA LYS A 200 -4.32 3.56 21.19
C LYS A 200 -3.71 4.91 20.87
N ASP A 201 -2.42 5.08 21.15
CA ASP A 201 -1.73 6.34 20.89
C ASP A 201 -1.79 6.73 19.41
N LEU A 202 -1.69 5.74 18.51
CA LEU A 202 -1.77 5.98 17.07
C LEU A 202 -3.18 6.43 16.67
N VAL A 203 -4.24 5.73 17.11
CA VAL A 203 -5.64 6.11 16.81
C VAL A 203 -5.97 7.48 17.40
N ASP A 204 -5.59 7.76 18.64
CA ASP A 204 -5.79 9.06 19.28
C ASP A 204 -5.10 10.19 18.50
N ALA A 205 -3.87 9.97 18.01
CA ALA A 205 -3.16 10.94 17.20
C ALA A 205 -3.87 11.21 15.86
N LEU A 206 -4.44 10.16 15.24
CA LEU A 206 -5.22 10.30 14.00
C LEU A 206 -6.52 11.08 14.24
N GLU A 207 -7.26 10.81 15.33
CA GLU A 207 -8.47 11.54 15.68
C GLU A 207 -8.21 13.00 16.06
N GLN A 208 -7.00 13.31 16.53
CA GLN A 208 -6.54 14.69 16.82
C GLN A 208 -6.01 15.43 15.58
N GLY A 209 -5.92 14.76 14.41
CA GLY A 209 -5.40 15.37 13.19
C GLY A 209 -3.89 15.63 13.19
N ARG A 210 -3.13 14.87 14.00
CA ARG A 210 -1.67 15.10 14.13
C ARG A 210 -0.89 14.70 12.87
N TRP A 211 -1.46 13.85 12.02
CA TRP A 211 -0.81 13.52 10.76
C TRP A 211 -1.17 14.52 9.69
N ARG A 212 -0.26 15.42 9.40
CA ARG A 212 -0.33 16.40 8.31
C ARG A 212 -1.63 17.22 8.29
N GLY A 213 -2.22 17.44 9.46
CA GLY A 213 -3.45 18.22 9.62
C GLY A 213 -4.72 17.48 9.23
N LEU A 214 -4.66 16.20 8.80
CA LEU A 214 -5.83 15.39 8.50
C LEU A 214 -6.33 14.68 9.75
N ARG A 215 -7.62 14.82 10.02
CA ARG A 215 -8.31 14.18 11.13
C ARG A 215 -9.05 12.92 10.65
N LEU A 216 -8.84 11.79 11.32
CA LEU A 216 -9.68 10.61 11.16
C LEU A 216 -10.89 10.71 12.11
N LYS A 217 -12.11 10.66 11.57
CA LYS A 217 -13.34 10.67 12.35
C LYS A 217 -13.91 9.26 12.48
N LEU A 218 -14.05 8.79 13.72
CA LEU A 218 -14.50 7.44 14.07
C LEU A 218 -15.75 7.48 14.93
N THR A 219 -16.53 6.41 14.91
CA THR A 219 -17.47 6.06 15.98
C THR A 219 -16.72 5.31 17.10
N HIS A 220 -17.29 5.23 18.30
CA HIS A 220 -16.69 4.45 19.39
C HIS A 220 -16.45 2.98 19.01
N ALA A 221 -17.38 2.35 18.28
CA ALA A 221 -17.22 0.98 17.82
C ALA A 221 -16.06 0.84 16.79
N GLN A 222 -15.88 1.81 15.91
CA GLN A 222 -14.76 1.81 14.97
C GLN A 222 -13.43 2.04 15.69
N HIS A 223 -13.38 2.97 16.64
CA HIS A 223 -12.19 3.17 17.49
C HIS A 223 -11.79 1.87 18.18
N ALA A 224 -12.72 1.21 18.89
CA ALA A 224 -12.49 -0.08 19.52
C ALA A 224 -12.01 -1.14 18.49
N ALA A 225 -12.66 -1.23 17.34
CA ALA A 225 -12.30 -2.19 16.29
C ALA A 225 -10.87 -2.00 15.76
N LEU A 226 -10.35 -0.76 15.70
CA LEU A 226 -8.97 -0.47 15.29
C LEU A 226 -7.96 -0.79 16.41
N VAL A 227 -8.31 -0.47 17.66
CA VAL A 227 -7.41 -0.64 18.81
C VAL A 227 -7.30 -2.11 19.23
N ASP A 228 -8.43 -2.84 19.25
CA ASP A 228 -8.49 -4.21 19.76
C ASP A 228 -7.98 -5.25 18.73
N ASP A 229 -7.84 -4.85 17.46
CA ASP A 229 -7.27 -5.72 16.43
C ASP A 229 -5.76 -5.92 16.66
N ALA A 230 -5.41 -7.05 17.28
CA ALA A 230 -4.04 -7.39 17.59
C ALA A 230 -3.17 -7.64 16.34
N SER A 231 -3.76 -7.98 15.19
CA SER A 231 -3.05 -8.09 13.92
C SER A 231 -2.54 -6.72 13.45
N GLY A 232 -3.35 -5.68 13.65
CA GLY A 232 -3.15 -4.32 13.16
C GLY A 232 -3.60 -4.10 11.73
N ASP A 233 -4.17 -5.12 11.07
CA ASP A 233 -4.57 -5.05 9.65
C ASP A 233 -5.70 -4.01 9.43
N ARG A 234 -6.65 -3.89 10.39
CA ARG A 234 -7.69 -2.86 10.34
C ARG A 234 -7.13 -1.45 10.48
N LEU A 235 -6.13 -1.30 11.34
CA LEU A 235 -5.46 -0.02 11.54
C LEU A 235 -4.63 0.34 10.31
N ASP A 236 -3.90 -0.61 9.71
CA ASP A 236 -3.16 -0.38 8.47
C ASP A 236 -4.09 0.05 7.31
N ALA A 237 -5.26 -0.58 7.17
CA ALA A 237 -6.25 -0.13 6.19
C ALA A 237 -6.76 1.31 6.47
N ALA A 238 -6.94 1.68 7.74
CA ALA A 238 -7.32 3.05 8.13
C ALA A 238 -6.19 4.06 7.88
N LEU A 239 -4.93 3.67 8.07
CA LEU A 239 -3.76 4.49 7.72
C LEU A 239 -3.66 4.71 6.20
N CYS A 240 -3.90 3.67 5.40
CA CYS A 240 -4.02 3.81 3.94
C CYS A 240 -5.16 4.75 3.55
N LEU A 241 -6.32 4.62 4.20
CA LEU A 241 -7.45 5.53 3.97
C LEU A 241 -7.08 6.99 4.23
N LEU A 242 -6.31 7.25 5.28
CA LEU A 242 -5.83 8.59 5.60
C LEU A 242 -4.81 9.08 4.55
N GLN A 243 -3.91 8.21 4.06
CA GLN A 243 -3.01 8.55 2.95
C GLN A 243 -3.78 8.89 1.66
N ALA A 244 -4.87 8.16 1.34
CA ALA A 244 -5.76 8.52 0.23
C ALA A 244 -6.37 9.92 0.45
N GLY A 245 -6.85 10.20 1.68
CA GLY A 245 -7.38 11.51 2.04
C GLY A 245 -6.38 12.64 1.87
N TRP A 246 -5.13 12.42 2.32
CA TRP A 246 -4.06 13.39 2.13
C TRP A 246 -3.75 13.59 0.64
N ALA A 247 -3.57 12.52 -0.12
CA ALA A 247 -3.33 12.58 -1.56
C ALA A 247 -4.41 13.41 -2.29
N ALA A 248 -5.69 13.20 -1.95
CA ALA A 248 -6.80 13.93 -2.55
C ALA A 248 -6.75 15.44 -2.32
N THR A 249 -6.03 15.91 -1.29
CA THR A 249 -5.83 17.35 -0.98
C THR A 249 -4.58 17.94 -1.63
N GLN A 250 -3.70 17.10 -2.22
CA GLN A 250 -2.43 17.57 -2.75
C GLN A 250 -2.44 17.73 -4.28
N PRO A 251 -1.66 18.67 -4.82
CA PRO A 251 -1.38 18.69 -6.26
C PRO A 251 -0.77 17.36 -6.69
N ARG A 252 -1.18 16.82 -7.85
CA ARG A 252 -0.70 15.55 -8.40
C ARG A 252 -0.79 14.38 -7.40
N LEU A 253 -1.79 14.39 -6.53
CA LEU A 253 -1.97 13.38 -5.48
C LEU A 253 -0.74 13.20 -4.57
N GLY A 254 0.02 14.27 -4.33
CA GLY A 254 1.22 14.26 -3.49
C GLY A 254 2.46 13.66 -4.13
N GLN A 255 2.44 13.36 -5.42
CA GLN A 255 3.60 12.86 -6.14
C GLN A 255 4.56 14.00 -6.53
N PRO A 256 5.88 13.74 -6.60
CA PRO A 256 6.86 14.71 -7.11
C PRO A 256 6.61 15.01 -8.60
N ALA A 257 7.28 16.05 -9.11
CA ALA A 257 7.14 16.48 -10.50
C ALA A 257 7.57 15.40 -11.52
N ARG A 258 8.48 14.53 -11.12
CA ARG A 258 8.96 13.39 -11.92
C ARG A 258 8.88 12.13 -11.09
N VAL A 259 8.12 11.17 -11.56
CA VAL A 259 8.03 9.81 -11.04
C VAL A 259 8.63 8.88 -12.07
N ASP A 260 9.43 7.92 -11.62
CA ASP A 260 9.94 6.88 -12.51
C ASP A 260 8.80 5.94 -12.90
N ALA A 261 8.59 5.74 -14.20
CA ALA A 261 7.47 4.97 -14.75
C ALA A 261 7.54 3.45 -14.45
N VAL A 262 8.64 3.00 -13.83
CA VAL A 262 8.87 1.60 -13.44
C VAL A 262 8.87 1.44 -11.94
N GLU A 263 9.46 2.39 -11.19
CA GLU A 263 9.57 2.31 -9.74
C GLU A 263 8.31 2.77 -9.02
N GLY A 264 7.58 3.74 -9.60
CA GLY A 264 6.43 4.36 -8.95
C GLY A 264 6.83 5.26 -7.78
N TRP A 265 5.84 5.58 -6.93
CA TRP A 265 6.04 6.47 -5.81
C TRP A 265 5.11 6.15 -4.65
N ILE A 266 5.65 6.03 -3.44
CA ILE A 266 4.85 5.90 -2.20
C ILE A 266 4.25 7.26 -1.85
N THR A 267 2.94 7.32 -1.68
CA THR A 267 2.22 8.55 -1.33
C THR A 267 2.65 9.08 0.02
N GLY A 268 3.18 10.31 0.01
CA GLY A 268 3.62 10.99 1.23
C GLY A 268 5.11 10.90 1.54
N THR A 269 5.90 10.21 0.68
CA THR A 269 7.37 10.24 0.82
C THR A 269 7.98 11.44 0.13
#